data_9de4cbc45c6f8a9a4e3f040b564528b8
#
_entry.id   9de4cbc45c6f8a9a4e3f040b564528b8
#
_cell.length_a   1.000
_cell.length_b   1.000
_cell.length_c   1.000
_cell.angle_alpha   90.00
_cell.angle_beta   90.00
_cell.angle_gamma   90.00
#
_symmetry.space_group_name_H-M   'P 1'
#
loop_
_entity.id
_entity.type
_entity.pdbx_description
1 polymer ?
#
loop_
_entity_poly.entity_id
_entity_poly.type
_entity_poly.pdbx_seq_one_letter_code
_entity_poly.pdbx_strand_id
1 'polypeptide(L)'
;MTKPLLHIEQLVKRFGGLTATDHADLSVEKGQIHALIGPNGAGKTTLIAQLSGAMPSDSGRITFSGHDVTHMPMDERARLGMVRSYQITSIFGRLSVLDNIALAVQAIDGSSFRFWSNARSEKERFEHAHAVAQRVGLGTRLHHLAQALSHGEQRQLEVGLALASRPQLLLLDEPMAGMGPEETERMVGLLDSLRGETTVVLVEHDMDAVFQLADTISVLVFGKVIASGNAQEIKDNPSVKVAYLGDDFQHLKLAQVTP
;
A
#
# COMPACT_ATOMS: atom_id res chain seq x y z
N MET A 1 16.71 -15.25 -14.01
CA MET A 1 15.87 -14.09 -13.66
C MET A 1 14.75 -14.60 -12.77
N THR A 2 14.63 -14.09 -11.58
CA THR A 2 13.51 -14.39 -10.67
C THR A 2 12.23 -13.83 -11.28
N LYS A 3 11.13 -14.60 -11.20
CA LYS A 3 9.82 -14.09 -11.67
C LYS A 3 9.34 -13.01 -10.69
N PRO A 4 8.82 -11.87 -11.18
CA PRO A 4 8.27 -10.84 -10.31
C PRO A 4 7.12 -11.39 -9.47
N LEU A 5 6.91 -10.84 -8.28
CA LEU A 5 5.79 -11.20 -7.41
C LEU A 5 4.46 -10.72 -8.01
N LEU A 6 4.45 -9.49 -8.55
CA LEU A 6 3.32 -8.90 -9.27
C LEU A 6 3.77 -8.50 -10.67
N HIS A 7 3.00 -8.86 -11.67
CA HIS A 7 3.22 -8.48 -13.06
C HIS A 7 1.91 -8.05 -13.71
N ILE A 8 1.93 -6.88 -14.34
CA ILE A 8 0.80 -6.28 -15.04
C ILE A 8 1.19 -6.14 -16.50
N GLU A 9 0.31 -6.60 -17.39
CA GLU A 9 0.52 -6.57 -18.83
C GLU A 9 -0.65 -5.87 -19.52
N GLN A 10 -0.37 -4.75 -20.19
CA GLN A 10 -1.30 -4.02 -21.05
C GLN A 10 -2.66 -3.74 -20.40
N LEU A 11 -2.64 -3.34 -19.10
CA LEU A 11 -3.85 -3.14 -18.32
C LEU A 11 -4.61 -1.90 -18.75
N VAL A 12 -5.92 -2.03 -18.98
CA VAL A 12 -6.78 -0.95 -19.43
C VAL A 12 -8.00 -0.79 -18.53
N LYS A 13 -8.34 0.47 -18.25
CA LYS A 13 -9.61 0.86 -17.63
C LYS A 13 -10.15 2.14 -18.24
N ARG A 14 -11.42 2.10 -18.65
CA ARG A 14 -12.14 3.24 -19.24
C ARG A 14 -13.39 3.58 -18.46
N PHE A 15 -13.69 4.85 -18.37
CA PHE A 15 -14.92 5.41 -17.82
C PHE A 15 -15.56 6.31 -18.87
N GLY A 16 -16.47 5.76 -19.68
CA GLY A 16 -17.01 6.47 -20.84
C GLY A 16 -15.89 6.86 -21.81
N GLY A 17 -15.72 8.17 -22.05
CA GLY A 17 -14.67 8.70 -22.91
C GLY A 17 -13.29 8.84 -22.25
N LEU A 18 -13.18 8.63 -20.92
CA LEU A 18 -11.92 8.77 -20.20
C LEU A 18 -11.23 7.40 -20.07
N THR A 19 -9.97 7.30 -20.50
CA THR A 19 -9.11 6.15 -20.24
C THR A 19 -8.27 6.45 -19.01
N ALA A 20 -8.58 5.81 -17.89
CA ALA A 20 -7.90 6.04 -16.61
C ALA A 20 -6.64 5.16 -16.45
N THR A 21 -6.63 3.97 -17.07
CA THR A 21 -5.43 3.13 -17.23
C THR A 21 -5.33 2.78 -18.71
N ASP A 22 -4.20 3.06 -19.34
CA ASP A 22 -4.03 2.93 -20.79
C ASP A 22 -2.82 2.09 -21.13
N HIS A 23 -3.04 0.78 -21.28
CA HIS A 23 -2.00 -0.21 -21.59
C HIS A 23 -0.84 -0.15 -20.58
N ALA A 24 -1.18 -0.08 -19.28
CA ALA A 24 -0.17 0.00 -18.24
C ALA A 24 0.55 -1.35 -18.07
N ASP A 25 1.88 -1.29 -18.06
CA ASP A 25 2.76 -2.40 -17.75
C ASP A 25 3.52 -2.10 -16.46
N LEU A 26 3.60 -3.06 -15.54
CA LEU A 26 4.33 -2.90 -14.28
C LEU A 26 4.83 -4.26 -13.78
N SER A 27 6.04 -4.28 -13.24
CA SER A 27 6.59 -5.44 -12.54
C SER A 27 7.07 -5.05 -11.16
N VAL A 28 6.73 -5.87 -10.15
CA VAL A 28 7.12 -5.66 -8.76
C VAL A 28 7.82 -6.90 -8.25
N GLU A 29 9.07 -6.74 -7.83
CA GLU A 29 9.87 -7.85 -7.29
C GLU A 29 9.49 -8.16 -5.84
N LYS A 30 9.72 -9.39 -5.43
CA LYS A 30 9.42 -9.82 -4.06
C LYS A 30 10.29 -9.10 -3.04
N GLY A 31 9.68 -8.60 -1.96
CA GLY A 31 10.36 -7.98 -0.83
C GLY A 31 10.77 -6.53 -1.03
N GLN A 32 10.52 -5.94 -2.20
CA GLN A 32 10.81 -4.52 -2.45
C GLN A 32 9.68 -3.59 -2.01
N ILE A 33 10.03 -2.33 -1.80
CA ILE A 33 9.09 -1.21 -1.73
C ILE A 33 9.08 -0.53 -3.11
N HIS A 34 7.94 -0.66 -3.81
CA HIS A 34 7.75 -0.10 -5.14
C HIS A 34 6.80 1.10 -5.06
N ALA A 35 7.30 2.30 -5.33
CA ALA A 35 6.47 3.48 -5.35
C ALA A 35 5.82 3.69 -6.73
N LEU A 36 4.55 4.07 -6.73
CA LEU A 36 3.80 4.50 -7.90
C LEU A 36 3.47 5.98 -7.74
N ILE A 37 4.13 6.82 -8.50
CA ILE A 37 3.97 8.27 -8.47
C ILE A 37 3.35 8.79 -9.77
N GLY A 38 2.95 10.05 -9.78
CA GLY A 38 2.40 10.72 -10.96
C GLY A 38 1.50 11.89 -10.56
N PRO A 39 1.20 12.80 -11.48
CA PRO A 39 0.33 13.95 -11.22
C PRO A 39 -1.08 13.54 -10.80
N ASN A 40 -1.85 14.51 -10.28
CA ASN A 40 -3.25 14.28 -9.95
C ASN A 40 -4.03 13.91 -11.22
N GLY A 41 -4.91 12.90 -11.10
CA GLY A 41 -5.65 12.37 -12.25
C GLY A 41 -4.86 11.43 -13.16
N ALA A 42 -3.61 11.08 -12.85
CA ALA A 42 -2.80 10.16 -13.64
C ALA A 42 -3.35 8.72 -13.71
N GLY A 43 -4.25 8.32 -12.80
CA GLY A 43 -4.84 6.98 -12.75
C GLY A 43 -4.29 6.08 -11.62
N LYS A 44 -3.48 6.61 -10.68
CA LYS A 44 -2.85 5.84 -9.59
C LYS A 44 -3.86 5.06 -8.75
N THR A 45 -4.86 5.75 -8.20
CA THR A 45 -5.92 5.11 -7.38
C THR A 45 -6.73 4.10 -8.19
N THR A 46 -6.96 4.36 -9.50
CA THR A 46 -7.63 3.39 -10.40
C THR A 46 -6.77 2.15 -10.56
N LEU A 47 -5.47 2.30 -10.79
CA LEU A 47 -4.56 1.16 -10.94
C LEU A 47 -4.51 0.32 -9.63
N ILE A 48 -4.40 0.95 -8.47
CA ILE A 48 -4.48 0.25 -7.17
C ILE A 48 -5.82 -0.46 -6.98
N ALA A 49 -6.93 0.16 -7.39
CA ALA A 49 -8.26 -0.48 -7.32
C ALA A 49 -8.38 -1.70 -8.25
N GLN A 50 -7.77 -1.65 -9.45
CA GLN A 50 -7.69 -2.80 -10.35
C GLN A 50 -6.82 -3.92 -9.74
N LEU A 51 -5.65 -3.59 -9.17
CA LEU A 51 -4.76 -4.55 -8.52
C LEU A 51 -5.43 -5.24 -7.34
N SER A 52 -6.11 -4.49 -6.49
CA SER A 52 -6.81 -5.06 -5.33
C SER A 52 -8.05 -5.88 -5.68
N GLY A 53 -8.56 -5.80 -6.93
CA GLY A 53 -9.82 -6.42 -7.34
C GLY A 53 -11.07 -5.65 -6.91
N ALA A 54 -10.89 -4.43 -6.36
CA ALA A 54 -12.01 -3.53 -6.05
C ALA A 54 -12.65 -2.95 -7.32
N MET A 55 -11.93 -3.01 -8.44
CA MET A 55 -12.41 -2.55 -9.76
C MET A 55 -11.96 -3.55 -10.84
N PRO A 56 -12.87 -4.00 -11.72
CA PRO A 56 -12.50 -4.85 -12.84
C PRO A 56 -11.76 -4.08 -13.91
N SER A 57 -10.77 -4.70 -14.53
CA SER A 57 -10.09 -4.19 -15.74
C SER A 57 -10.93 -4.48 -16.97
N ASP A 58 -10.85 -3.62 -17.99
CA ASP A 58 -11.54 -3.82 -19.26
C ASP A 58 -10.73 -4.73 -20.20
N SER A 59 -9.39 -4.70 -20.10
CA SER A 59 -8.46 -5.61 -20.79
C SER A 59 -7.10 -5.64 -20.09
N GLY A 60 -6.21 -6.51 -20.56
CA GLY A 60 -4.89 -6.75 -19.99
C GLY A 60 -4.90 -7.90 -18.99
N ARG A 61 -3.77 -8.12 -18.32
CA ARG A 61 -3.59 -9.23 -17.38
C ARG A 61 -2.90 -8.77 -16.12
N ILE A 62 -3.29 -9.36 -14.98
CA ILE A 62 -2.63 -9.20 -13.69
C ILE A 62 -2.22 -10.59 -13.21
N THR A 63 -0.90 -10.78 -13.04
CA THR A 63 -0.33 -12.01 -12.49
C THR A 63 0.25 -11.72 -11.12
N PHE A 64 -0.16 -12.46 -10.10
CA PHE A 64 0.34 -12.36 -8.74
C PHE A 64 0.83 -13.73 -8.24
N SER A 65 2.08 -13.79 -7.76
CA SER A 65 2.70 -15.04 -7.28
C SER A 65 2.56 -16.20 -8.28
N GLY A 66 2.61 -15.88 -9.59
CA GLY A 66 2.47 -16.85 -10.69
C GLY A 66 1.01 -17.24 -11.05
N HIS A 67 0.01 -16.70 -10.35
CA HIS A 67 -1.42 -16.93 -10.63
C HIS A 67 -2.00 -15.77 -11.42
N ASP A 68 -2.83 -16.05 -12.42
CA ASP A 68 -3.65 -15.04 -13.09
C ASP A 68 -4.80 -14.64 -12.14
N VAL A 69 -4.76 -13.39 -11.68
CA VAL A 69 -5.75 -12.83 -10.76
C VAL A 69 -6.63 -11.78 -11.43
N THR A 70 -6.57 -11.62 -12.75
CA THR A 70 -7.22 -10.54 -13.51
C THR A 70 -8.71 -10.39 -13.18
N HIS A 71 -9.43 -11.50 -13.07
CA HIS A 71 -10.87 -11.52 -12.79
C HIS A 71 -11.21 -12.03 -11.39
N MET A 72 -10.18 -12.26 -10.55
CA MET A 72 -10.36 -12.74 -9.19
C MET A 72 -10.92 -11.64 -8.29
N PRO A 73 -11.97 -11.90 -7.49
CA PRO A 73 -12.53 -10.93 -6.57
C PRO A 73 -11.54 -10.59 -5.44
N MET A 74 -11.76 -9.44 -4.81
CA MET A 74 -10.84 -8.87 -3.82
C MET A 74 -10.59 -9.79 -2.61
N ASP A 75 -11.61 -10.45 -2.10
CA ASP A 75 -11.48 -11.36 -0.96
C ASP A 75 -10.63 -12.59 -1.27
N GLU A 76 -10.69 -13.10 -2.50
CA GLU A 76 -9.84 -14.20 -2.96
C GLU A 76 -8.38 -13.73 -3.14
N ARG A 77 -8.15 -12.51 -3.70
CA ARG A 77 -6.80 -11.94 -3.77
C ARG A 77 -6.20 -11.72 -2.39
N ALA A 78 -7.01 -11.27 -1.43
CA ALA A 78 -6.58 -11.11 -0.04
C ALA A 78 -6.16 -12.46 0.58
N ARG A 79 -6.90 -13.55 0.31
CA ARG A 79 -6.52 -14.90 0.76
C ARG A 79 -5.24 -15.42 0.11
N LEU A 80 -4.92 -14.98 -1.11
CA LEU A 80 -3.62 -15.24 -1.76
C LEU A 80 -2.48 -14.40 -1.18
N GLY A 81 -2.79 -13.40 -0.34
CA GLY A 81 -1.82 -12.52 0.31
C GLY A 81 -1.61 -11.18 -0.40
N MET A 82 -2.51 -10.74 -1.28
CA MET A 82 -2.53 -9.38 -1.82
C MET A 82 -3.56 -8.55 -1.06
N VAL A 83 -3.10 -7.66 -0.19
CA VAL A 83 -3.96 -6.89 0.71
C VAL A 83 -3.82 -5.39 0.43
N ARG A 84 -4.94 -4.67 0.42
CA ARG A 84 -4.98 -3.21 0.32
C ARG A 84 -5.38 -2.61 1.66
N SER A 85 -4.62 -1.62 2.13
CA SER A 85 -5.12 -0.72 3.17
C SER A 85 -6.12 0.25 2.53
N TYR A 86 -7.25 0.49 3.20
CA TYR A 86 -8.28 1.38 2.68
C TYR A 86 -8.03 2.82 3.13
N GLN A 87 -8.23 3.76 2.20
CA GLN A 87 -8.20 5.20 2.44
C GLN A 87 -9.34 5.68 3.36
N ILE A 88 -10.41 4.88 3.51
CA ILE A 88 -11.49 5.13 4.48
C ILE A 88 -11.19 4.28 5.72
N THR A 89 -11.03 4.95 6.84
CA THR A 89 -10.77 4.36 8.17
C THR A 89 -11.69 3.17 8.44
N SER A 90 -11.18 1.95 8.18
CA SER A 90 -11.89 0.70 8.47
C SER A 90 -11.70 0.28 9.92
N ILE A 91 -11.30 1.23 10.80
CA ILE A 91 -11.11 0.99 12.23
C ILE A 91 -12.44 1.07 12.98
N PHE A 92 -12.65 0.14 13.87
CA PHE A 92 -13.78 0.19 14.79
C PHE A 92 -13.44 1.14 15.95
N GLY A 93 -13.82 2.41 15.83
CA GLY A 93 -13.43 3.48 16.76
C GLY A 93 -13.77 3.20 18.22
N ARG A 94 -14.83 2.43 18.49
CA ARG A 94 -15.28 2.05 19.85
C ARG A 94 -14.58 0.81 20.41
N LEU A 95 -13.75 0.14 19.63
CA LEU A 95 -12.92 -0.96 20.09
C LEU A 95 -11.51 -0.47 20.40
N SER A 96 -10.80 -1.23 21.24
CA SER A 96 -9.39 -0.97 21.52
C SER A 96 -8.52 -1.25 20.29
N VAL A 97 -7.27 -0.77 20.29
CA VAL A 97 -6.26 -1.12 19.28
C VAL A 97 -6.12 -2.63 19.20
N LEU A 98 -5.98 -3.30 20.34
CA LEU A 98 -5.81 -4.75 20.41
C LEU A 98 -7.01 -5.50 19.82
N ASP A 99 -8.24 -5.09 20.16
CA ASP A 99 -9.45 -5.73 19.66
C ASP A 99 -9.63 -5.54 18.15
N ASN A 100 -9.29 -4.34 17.61
CA ASN A 100 -9.30 -4.09 16.18
C ASN A 100 -8.39 -5.07 15.43
N ILE A 101 -7.14 -5.21 15.89
CA ILE A 101 -6.17 -6.11 15.26
C ILE A 101 -6.58 -7.58 15.46
N ALA A 102 -7.09 -7.95 16.63
CA ALA A 102 -7.56 -9.32 16.89
C ALA A 102 -8.72 -9.72 15.98
N LEU A 103 -9.64 -8.79 15.66
CA LEU A 103 -10.70 -9.00 14.68
C LEU A 103 -10.14 -9.22 13.26
N ALA A 104 -9.11 -8.46 12.86
CA ALA A 104 -8.46 -8.65 11.58
C ALA A 104 -7.78 -10.02 11.48
N VAL A 105 -7.08 -10.46 12.53
CA VAL A 105 -6.50 -11.82 12.62
C VAL A 105 -7.60 -12.88 12.48
N GLN A 106 -8.73 -12.71 13.19
CA GLN A 106 -9.84 -13.67 13.16
C GLN A 106 -10.49 -13.78 11.77
N ALA A 107 -10.61 -12.68 11.03
CA ALA A 107 -11.23 -12.67 9.72
C ALA A 107 -10.50 -13.58 8.71
N ILE A 108 -9.19 -13.75 8.88
CA ILE A 108 -8.35 -14.56 7.99
C ILE A 108 -8.46 -16.04 8.32
N ASP A 109 -8.54 -16.38 9.62
CA ASP A 109 -8.64 -17.77 10.08
C ASP A 109 -9.95 -18.46 9.67
N GLY A 110 -10.90 -17.72 9.02
CA GLY A 110 -12.18 -18.26 8.55
C GLY A 110 -13.10 -18.77 9.67
N SER A 111 -12.78 -18.46 10.93
CA SER A 111 -13.48 -18.98 12.10
C SER A 111 -14.64 -18.09 12.58
N SER A 112 -15.16 -17.21 11.72
CA SER A 112 -16.16 -16.17 12.05
C SER A 112 -17.50 -16.74 12.63
N PHE A 113 -17.78 -18.03 12.50
CA PHE A 113 -19.00 -18.67 13.00
C PHE A 113 -18.77 -19.82 13.98
N ARG A 114 -17.55 -20.03 14.48
CA ARG A 114 -17.31 -21.05 15.51
C ARG A 114 -17.61 -20.47 16.89
N PHE A 115 -18.82 -20.68 17.38
CA PHE A 115 -19.27 -20.35 18.76
C PHE A 115 -18.51 -21.14 19.85
N TRP A 116 -17.69 -22.10 19.50
CA TRP A 116 -16.87 -22.90 20.39
C TRP A 116 -15.40 -22.76 19.97
N SER A 117 -14.86 -21.56 20.14
CA SER A 117 -13.41 -21.37 19.94
C SER A 117 -12.66 -22.03 21.11
N ASN A 118 -11.62 -22.79 20.78
CA ASN A 118 -10.72 -23.35 21.80
C ASN A 118 -9.96 -22.17 22.45
N ALA A 119 -9.89 -22.12 23.79
CA ALA A 119 -9.18 -21.09 24.55
C ALA A 119 -7.73 -20.89 24.07
N ARG A 120 -7.11 -21.94 23.54
CA ARG A 120 -5.76 -21.87 22.95
C ARG A 120 -5.73 -21.02 21.68
N SER A 121 -6.72 -21.15 20.76
CA SER A 121 -6.78 -20.34 19.53
C SER A 121 -7.06 -18.87 19.82
N GLU A 122 -7.79 -18.59 20.90
CA GLU A 122 -8.03 -17.22 21.36
C GLU A 122 -6.74 -16.58 21.89
N LYS A 123 -5.96 -17.30 22.69
CA LYS A 123 -4.66 -16.84 23.18
C LYS A 123 -3.69 -16.56 22.03
N GLU A 124 -3.54 -17.48 21.08
CA GLU A 124 -2.68 -17.32 19.91
C GLU A 124 -3.08 -16.09 19.05
N ARG A 125 -4.39 -15.82 18.92
CA ARG A 125 -4.93 -14.64 18.22
C ARG A 125 -4.49 -13.35 18.90
N PHE A 126 -4.67 -13.25 20.23
CA PHE A 126 -4.27 -12.05 20.96
C PHE A 126 -2.76 -11.86 21.03
N GLU A 127 -1.97 -12.92 21.10
CA GLU A 127 -0.51 -12.86 21.01
C GLU A 127 -0.08 -12.32 19.64
N HIS A 128 -0.70 -12.79 18.55
CA HIS A 128 -0.45 -12.25 17.21
C HIS A 128 -0.87 -10.78 17.10
N ALA A 129 -2.06 -10.42 17.57
CA ALA A 129 -2.53 -9.04 17.58
C ALA A 129 -1.60 -8.11 18.36
N HIS A 130 -1.09 -8.57 19.51
CA HIS A 130 -0.12 -7.84 20.31
C HIS A 130 1.20 -7.62 19.56
N ALA A 131 1.72 -8.65 18.88
CA ALA A 131 2.95 -8.55 18.09
C ALA A 131 2.79 -7.55 16.93
N VAL A 132 1.63 -7.57 16.24
CA VAL A 132 1.32 -6.61 15.18
C VAL A 132 1.23 -5.19 15.76
N ALA A 133 0.54 -4.98 16.89
CA ALA A 133 0.45 -3.66 17.52
C ALA A 133 1.83 -3.10 17.90
N GLN A 134 2.72 -3.94 18.41
CA GLN A 134 4.10 -3.54 18.68
C GLN A 134 4.84 -3.14 17.39
N ARG A 135 4.69 -3.94 16.33
CA ARG A 135 5.35 -3.71 15.04
C ARG A 135 4.94 -2.37 14.41
N VAL A 136 3.67 -1.99 14.54
CA VAL A 136 3.18 -0.69 14.01
C VAL A 136 3.35 0.47 15.00
N GLY A 137 4.10 0.30 16.09
CA GLY A 137 4.40 1.37 17.05
C GLY A 137 3.29 1.66 18.05
N LEU A 138 2.24 0.83 18.12
CA LEU A 138 1.08 1.01 19.00
C LEU A 138 1.11 0.12 20.26
N GLY A 139 2.26 -0.46 20.60
CA GLY A 139 2.39 -1.37 21.74
C GLY A 139 2.04 -0.74 23.10
N THR A 140 2.22 0.56 23.27
CA THR A 140 1.82 1.31 24.48
C THR A 140 0.35 1.75 24.45
N ARG A 141 -0.35 1.59 23.32
CA ARG A 141 -1.73 2.02 23.09
C ARG A 141 -2.74 0.86 23.03
N LEU A 142 -2.34 -0.36 23.35
CA LEU A 142 -3.15 -1.58 23.16
C LEU A 142 -4.60 -1.47 23.65
N HIS A 143 -4.80 -0.87 24.81
CA HIS A 143 -6.11 -0.75 25.45
C HIS A 143 -6.80 0.60 25.21
N HIS A 144 -6.19 1.50 24.41
CA HIS A 144 -6.84 2.75 24.03
C HIS A 144 -7.89 2.47 22.97
N LEU A 145 -9.02 3.21 23.04
CA LEU A 145 -10.03 3.19 21.98
C LEU A 145 -9.43 3.75 20.69
N ALA A 146 -9.70 3.12 19.57
CA ALA A 146 -9.14 3.54 18.28
C ALA A 146 -9.53 4.97 17.89
N GLN A 147 -10.74 5.44 18.30
CA GLN A 147 -11.17 6.84 18.09
C GLN A 147 -10.40 7.87 18.94
N ALA A 148 -9.67 7.45 19.97
CA ALA A 148 -8.88 8.34 20.84
C ALA A 148 -7.41 8.45 20.37
N LEU A 149 -7.03 7.75 19.32
CA LEU A 149 -5.71 7.83 18.69
C LEU A 149 -5.58 9.13 17.90
N SER A 150 -4.33 9.65 17.77
CA SER A 150 -4.01 10.68 16.80
C SER A 150 -4.25 10.20 15.38
N HIS A 151 -4.29 11.12 14.40
CA HIS A 151 -4.48 10.76 13.00
C HIS A 151 -3.36 9.81 12.51
N GLY A 152 -2.10 10.09 12.86
CA GLY A 152 -0.96 9.23 12.52
C GLY A 152 -1.04 7.85 13.19
N GLU A 153 -1.45 7.79 14.48
CA GLU A 153 -1.67 6.51 15.18
C GLU A 153 -2.81 5.70 14.54
N GLN A 154 -3.88 6.36 14.06
CA GLN A 154 -4.95 5.68 13.33
C GLN A 154 -4.45 5.09 12.01
N ARG A 155 -3.60 5.82 11.26
CA ARG A 155 -2.96 5.30 10.03
C ARG A 155 -2.01 4.13 10.32
N GLN A 156 -1.25 4.19 11.42
CA GLN A 156 -0.45 3.05 11.87
C GLN A 156 -1.32 1.83 12.18
N LEU A 157 -2.48 2.04 12.82
CA LEU A 157 -3.44 0.97 13.08
C LEU A 157 -4.00 0.37 11.77
N GLU A 158 -4.33 1.18 10.77
CA GLU A 158 -4.78 0.70 9.44
C GLU A 158 -3.73 -0.19 8.76
N VAL A 159 -2.46 0.22 8.80
CA VAL A 159 -1.36 -0.62 8.33
C VAL A 159 -1.28 -1.92 9.14
N GLY A 160 -1.47 -1.83 10.47
CA GLY A 160 -1.51 -2.98 11.36
C GLY A 160 -2.61 -3.98 11.02
N LEU A 161 -3.83 -3.50 10.70
CA LEU A 161 -4.95 -4.35 10.28
C LEU A 161 -4.61 -5.13 8.99
N ALA A 162 -3.96 -4.47 8.04
CA ALA A 162 -3.50 -5.12 6.82
C ALA A 162 -2.38 -6.14 7.09
N LEU A 163 -1.40 -5.80 7.94
CA LEU A 163 -0.31 -6.68 8.35
C LEU A 163 -0.76 -7.89 9.16
N ALA A 164 -1.90 -7.80 9.87
CA ALA A 164 -2.49 -8.90 10.62
C ALA A 164 -2.72 -10.15 9.74
N SER A 165 -2.92 -9.95 8.42
CA SER A 165 -3.08 -11.03 7.44
C SER A 165 -1.77 -11.65 6.95
N ARG A 166 -0.61 -11.17 7.39
CA ARG A 166 0.71 -11.59 6.89
C ARG A 166 0.79 -11.53 5.36
N PRO A 167 0.53 -10.37 4.75
CA PRO A 167 0.45 -10.27 3.31
C PRO A 167 1.80 -10.52 2.65
N GLN A 168 1.78 -11.10 1.43
CA GLN A 168 2.93 -11.14 0.54
C GLN A 168 3.11 -9.79 -0.19
N LEU A 169 1.98 -9.11 -0.48
CA LEU A 169 1.92 -7.81 -1.13
C LEU A 169 0.94 -6.91 -0.40
N LEU A 170 1.42 -5.75 0.03
CA LEU A 170 0.63 -4.70 0.65
C LEU A 170 0.49 -3.52 -0.32
N LEU A 171 -0.75 -3.16 -0.64
CA LEU A 171 -1.08 -2.01 -1.47
C LEU A 171 -1.47 -0.85 -0.57
N LEU A 172 -0.70 0.24 -0.57
CA LEU A 172 -0.90 1.43 0.23
C LEU A 172 -1.23 2.62 -0.68
N ASP A 173 -2.32 3.30 -0.38
CA ASP A 173 -2.78 4.47 -1.15
C ASP A 173 -2.74 5.71 -0.24
N GLU A 174 -1.69 6.53 -0.39
CA GLU A 174 -1.41 7.76 0.36
C GLU A 174 -1.43 7.55 1.90
N PRO A 175 -0.65 6.60 2.45
CA PRO A 175 -0.69 6.31 3.88
C PRO A 175 -0.19 7.47 4.76
N MET A 176 0.56 8.42 4.21
CA MET A 176 1.11 9.58 4.92
C MET A 176 0.27 10.85 4.76
N ALA A 177 -0.85 10.80 4.00
CA ALA A 177 -1.69 11.95 3.76
C ALA A 177 -2.21 12.57 5.07
N GLY A 178 -1.99 13.88 5.24
CA GLY A 178 -2.44 14.65 6.41
C GLY A 178 -1.62 14.44 7.68
N MET A 179 -0.50 13.75 7.62
CA MET A 179 0.43 13.58 8.75
C MET A 179 1.34 14.80 8.91
N GLY A 180 1.72 15.09 10.16
CA GLY A 180 2.81 16.01 10.46
C GLY A 180 4.18 15.34 10.25
N PRO A 181 5.28 16.12 10.22
CA PRO A 181 6.63 15.60 9.93
C PRO A 181 7.07 14.43 10.80
N GLU A 182 6.83 14.50 12.11
CA GLU A 182 7.18 13.42 13.05
C GLU A 182 6.34 12.14 12.83
N GLU A 183 5.08 12.29 12.44
CA GLU A 183 4.21 11.15 12.13
C GLU A 183 4.63 10.50 10.81
N THR A 184 4.99 11.32 9.80
CA THR A 184 5.54 10.85 8.52
C THR A 184 6.84 10.07 8.74
N GLU A 185 7.76 10.58 9.53
CA GLU A 185 9.03 9.90 9.84
C GLU A 185 8.77 8.53 10.52
N ARG A 186 7.82 8.46 11.47
CA ARG A 186 7.44 7.19 12.09
C ARG A 186 6.84 6.21 11.08
N MET A 187 5.98 6.68 10.16
CA MET A 187 5.40 5.85 9.10
C MET A 187 6.49 5.38 8.12
N VAL A 188 7.41 6.23 7.72
CA VAL A 188 8.58 5.87 6.91
C VAL A 188 9.39 4.78 7.59
N GLY A 189 9.72 4.92 8.88
CA GLY A 189 10.43 3.90 9.66
C GLY A 189 9.66 2.57 9.73
N LEU A 190 8.33 2.63 9.89
CA LEU A 190 7.48 1.45 9.89
C LEU A 190 7.54 0.74 8.51
N LEU A 191 7.33 1.47 7.42
CA LEU A 191 7.33 0.87 6.07
C LEU A 191 8.70 0.32 5.70
N ASP A 192 9.79 1.01 6.05
CA ASP A 192 11.15 0.51 5.83
C ASP A 192 11.40 -0.81 6.57
N SER A 193 10.85 -0.97 7.78
CA SER A 193 10.96 -2.21 8.56
C SER A 193 10.28 -3.42 7.90
N LEU A 194 9.41 -3.22 6.90
CA LEU A 194 8.74 -4.28 6.14
C LEU A 194 9.61 -4.81 5.00
N ARG A 195 10.65 -4.09 4.62
CA ARG A 195 11.55 -4.41 3.50
C ARG A 195 12.12 -5.83 3.64
N GLY A 196 12.09 -6.58 2.54
CA GLY A 196 12.56 -7.96 2.49
C GLY A 196 11.55 -9.01 3.01
N GLU A 197 10.62 -8.63 3.90
CA GLU A 197 9.58 -9.54 4.42
C GLU A 197 8.27 -9.42 3.64
N THR A 198 7.78 -8.19 3.49
CA THR A 198 6.53 -7.88 2.80
C THR A 198 6.83 -6.98 1.61
N THR A 199 6.33 -7.34 0.44
CA THR A 199 6.39 -6.46 -0.73
C THR A 199 5.37 -5.35 -0.56
N VAL A 200 5.75 -4.11 -0.88
CA VAL A 200 4.87 -2.95 -0.75
C VAL A 200 4.74 -2.25 -2.10
N VAL A 201 3.52 -1.99 -2.55
CA VAL A 201 3.24 -0.99 -3.58
C VAL A 201 2.67 0.23 -2.89
N LEU A 202 3.37 1.34 -3.00
CA LEU A 202 3.10 2.59 -2.31
C LEU A 202 2.71 3.67 -3.31
N VAL A 203 1.48 4.18 -3.24
CA VAL A 203 1.12 5.43 -3.91
C VAL A 203 1.36 6.57 -2.93
N GLU A 204 2.19 7.51 -3.32
CA GLU A 204 2.49 8.70 -2.53
C GLU A 204 2.78 9.91 -3.42
N HIS A 205 2.62 11.08 -2.84
CA HIS A 205 2.94 12.37 -3.47
C HIS A 205 4.04 13.13 -2.70
N ASP A 206 4.39 12.70 -1.49
CA ASP A 206 5.55 13.18 -0.75
C ASP A 206 6.82 12.57 -1.36
N MET A 207 7.52 13.36 -2.17
CA MET A 207 8.67 12.89 -2.91
C MET A 207 9.87 12.58 -2.00
N ASP A 208 10.00 13.24 -0.86
CA ASP A 208 11.08 12.97 0.09
C ASP A 208 10.90 11.59 0.71
N ALA A 209 9.69 11.27 1.15
CA ALA A 209 9.35 9.94 1.64
C ALA A 209 9.49 8.85 0.56
N VAL A 210 9.07 9.14 -0.69
CA VAL A 210 9.21 8.22 -1.82
C VAL A 210 10.68 7.92 -2.10
N PHE A 211 11.55 8.95 -2.20
CA PHE A 211 12.97 8.75 -2.50
C PHE A 211 13.74 8.07 -1.35
N GLN A 212 13.26 8.21 -0.12
CA GLN A 212 13.85 7.54 1.03
C GLN A 212 13.47 6.04 1.06
N LEU A 213 12.22 5.71 0.71
CA LEU A 213 11.67 4.37 0.88
C LEU A 213 11.82 3.46 -0.33
N ALA A 214 11.63 4.00 -1.55
CA ALA A 214 11.40 3.15 -2.71
C ALA A 214 12.69 2.53 -3.27
N ASP A 215 12.68 1.22 -3.47
CA ASP A 215 13.70 0.50 -4.24
C ASP A 215 13.52 0.76 -5.73
N THR A 216 12.26 0.83 -6.17
CA THR A 216 11.88 1.13 -7.55
C THR A 216 10.71 2.11 -7.54
N ILE A 217 10.73 3.05 -8.46
CA ILE A 217 9.70 4.05 -8.64
C ILE A 217 9.16 3.93 -10.06
N SER A 218 7.84 3.80 -10.21
CA SER A 218 7.15 3.89 -11.49
C SER A 218 6.36 5.17 -11.59
N VAL A 219 6.46 5.85 -12.73
CA VAL A 219 5.78 7.12 -12.97
C VAL A 219 4.60 6.90 -13.90
N LEU A 220 3.40 7.16 -13.39
CA LEU A 220 2.14 7.05 -14.12
C LEU A 220 1.70 8.44 -14.62
N VAL A 221 1.42 8.56 -15.92
CA VAL A 221 0.92 9.79 -16.54
C VAL A 221 -0.15 9.44 -17.56
N PHE A 222 -1.35 10.03 -17.42
CA PHE A 222 -2.51 9.73 -18.28
C PHE A 222 -2.76 8.22 -18.48
N GLY A 223 -2.68 7.46 -17.37
CA GLY A 223 -2.92 6.02 -17.37
C GLY A 223 -1.77 5.15 -17.86
N LYS A 224 -0.64 5.73 -18.30
CA LYS A 224 0.54 5.01 -18.81
C LYS A 224 1.71 5.08 -17.84
N VAL A 225 2.41 3.99 -17.68
CA VAL A 225 3.72 3.97 -17.01
C VAL A 225 4.76 4.48 -18.01
N ILE A 226 5.26 5.71 -17.80
CA ILE A 226 6.21 6.36 -18.71
C ILE A 226 7.68 6.11 -18.35
N ALA A 227 7.94 5.73 -17.10
CA ALA A 227 9.28 5.42 -16.61
C ALA A 227 9.18 4.50 -15.39
N SER A 228 10.17 3.61 -15.23
CA SER A 228 10.41 2.83 -14.02
C SER A 228 11.90 2.73 -13.78
N GLY A 229 12.34 2.87 -12.52
CA GLY A 229 13.75 2.80 -12.16
C GLY A 229 13.98 3.21 -10.72
N ASN A 230 15.24 3.31 -10.32
CA ASN A 230 15.61 3.82 -9.00
C ASN A 230 15.42 5.35 -8.90
N ALA A 231 15.55 5.90 -7.70
CA ALA A 231 15.35 7.31 -7.44
C ALA A 231 16.19 8.24 -8.36
N GLN A 232 17.44 7.86 -8.64
CA GLN A 232 18.33 8.67 -9.48
C GLN A 232 17.90 8.62 -10.97
N GLU A 233 17.58 7.44 -11.47
CA GLU A 233 17.08 7.24 -12.84
C GLU A 233 15.80 8.03 -13.08
N ILE A 234 14.89 8.07 -12.12
CA ILE A 234 13.62 8.82 -12.21
C ILE A 234 13.88 10.33 -12.17
N LYS A 235 14.77 10.81 -11.28
CA LYS A 235 15.15 12.23 -11.20
C LYS A 235 15.77 12.75 -12.49
N ASP A 236 16.55 11.91 -13.18
CA ASP A 236 17.27 12.30 -14.39
C ASP A 236 16.45 12.12 -15.67
N ASN A 237 15.33 11.40 -15.61
CA ASN A 237 14.51 11.07 -16.78
C ASN A 237 13.85 12.31 -17.39
N PRO A 238 14.11 12.64 -18.68
CA PRO A 238 13.53 13.82 -19.33
C PRO A 238 12.01 13.79 -19.42
N SER A 239 11.41 12.61 -19.66
CA SER A 239 9.95 12.47 -19.77
C SER A 239 9.27 12.72 -18.44
N VAL A 240 9.89 12.29 -17.32
CA VAL A 240 9.42 12.56 -15.96
C VAL A 240 9.49 14.05 -15.66
N LYS A 241 10.62 14.70 -15.99
CA LYS A 241 10.78 16.15 -15.81
C LYS A 241 9.70 16.94 -16.54
N VAL A 242 9.39 16.58 -17.78
CA VAL A 242 8.32 17.22 -18.56
C VAL A 242 6.95 17.00 -17.94
N ALA A 243 6.65 15.79 -17.48
CA ALA A 243 5.35 15.48 -16.88
C ALA A 243 5.07 16.22 -15.55
N TYR A 244 6.12 16.56 -14.82
CA TYR A 244 6.04 17.31 -13.55
C TYR A 244 6.35 18.81 -13.68
N LEU A 245 6.83 19.32 -14.83
CA LEU A 245 7.11 20.75 -15.04
C LEU A 245 5.88 21.66 -14.94
N GLY A 246 4.69 21.07 -14.72
CA GLY A 246 3.47 21.83 -14.44
C GLY A 246 3.40 22.39 -13.02
N ASP A 247 3.78 21.66 -11.96
CA ASP A 247 3.47 22.09 -10.58
C ASP A 247 4.53 21.81 -9.50
N ASP A 248 5.31 20.69 -9.52
CA ASP A 248 6.02 20.26 -8.32
C ASP A 248 7.56 20.20 -8.38
N PHE A 249 8.21 20.25 -9.55
CA PHE A 249 9.68 20.18 -9.65
C PHE A 249 10.43 21.41 -9.12
N GLN A 250 9.74 22.51 -8.83
CA GLN A 250 10.36 23.68 -8.25
C GLN A 250 10.77 23.43 -6.79
N HIS A 251 10.08 22.59 -6.05
CA HIS A 251 10.41 22.24 -4.66
C HIS A 251 11.65 21.35 -4.54
N LEU A 252 11.91 20.48 -5.54
CA LEU A 252 13.10 19.61 -5.56
C LEU A 252 14.42 20.37 -5.78
N LYS A 253 14.39 21.59 -6.34
CA LYS A 253 15.57 22.43 -6.50
C LYS A 253 15.94 23.20 -5.22
N LEU A 254 15.00 23.45 -4.33
CA LEU A 254 15.24 24.25 -3.12
C LEU A 254 15.88 23.44 -1.99
N ALA A 255 15.74 22.11 -1.97
CA ALA A 255 16.39 21.24 -0.98
C ALA A 255 17.90 21.03 -1.23
N GLN A 256 18.44 21.50 -2.37
CA GLN A 256 19.88 21.39 -2.69
C GLN A 256 20.68 22.68 -2.52
N VAL A 257 20.07 23.77 -2.03
CA VAL A 257 20.76 25.07 -1.82
C VAL A 257 20.53 25.55 -0.39
N THR A 258 21.13 24.87 0.55
CA THR A 258 21.54 25.53 1.82
C THR A 258 22.89 24.93 2.22
N PRO A 259 23.90 25.80 2.34
CA PRO A 259 25.28 25.39 2.68
C PRO A 259 25.38 24.94 4.14
#